data_9185a2b83421ecdbb3d4e9e12a98aefb
#
_entry.id   9185a2b83421ecdbb3d4e9e12a98aefb
#
_cell.length_a   1.000
_cell.length_b   1.000
_cell.length_c   1.000
_cell.angle_alpha   90.00
_cell.angle_beta   90.00
_cell.angle_gamma   90.00
#
_symmetry.space_group_name_H-M   'P 1'
#
loop_
_entity.id
_entity.type
_entity.pdbx_description
1 polymer ?
#
loop_
_entity_poly.entity_id
_entity_poly.type
_entity_poly.pdbx_seq_one_letter_code
_entity_poly.pdbx_strand_id
1 'polypeptide(L)'
;DIKMLFGDEVAFLVDGVTKLSQFHYKDKEDQQLENFRKMFLAMAKDIRVVVIKLADRLHNMRTLGVFRKDKQQRIARETIEIYAPLAHRLGIYNIKWELEDLCFHYLHPDEYYDLVRQMKQKRKAREEIVNDTMRVLHENIEKAGIQATITGRPKHFYSIYKKMKGDGKDLSQIY
;
A
#
# COMPACT_ATOMS: atom_id res chain seq x y z
N ASP A 1 -25.23 1.61 23.49
CA ASP A 1 -25.26 2.43 22.27
C ASP A 1 -23.97 3.26 22.18
N ILE A 2 -23.25 3.17 21.04
CA ILE A 2 -21.93 3.83 20.83
C ILE A 2 -22.05 5.35 21.05
N LYS A 3 -23.12 5.95 20.56
CA LYS A 3 -23.35 7.39 20.70
C LYS A 3 -23.44 7.82 22.17
N MET A 4 -24.10 7.03 23.02
CA MET A 4 -24.23 7.33 24.45
C MET A 4 -22.93 7.16 25.23
N LEU A 5 -22.09 6.18 24.79
CA LEU A 5 -20.84 5.85 25.50
C LEU A 5 -19.66 6.72 25.03
N PHE A 6 -19.60 7.08 23.75
CA PHE A 6 -18.43 7.69 23.12
C PHE A 6 -18.72 9.01 22.38
N GLY A 7 -19.98 9.45 22.37
CA GLY A 7 -20.39 10.69 21.73
C GLY A 7 -20.71 10.57 20.25
N ASP A 8 -21.22 11.68 19.68
CA ASP A 8 -21.71 11.75 18.30
C ASP A 8 -20.59 11.55 17.27
N GLU A 9 -19.41 12.09 17.52
CA GLU A 9 -18.27 12.03 16.60
C GLU A 9 -17.77 10.60 16.40
N VAL A 10 -17.59 9.86 17.49
CA VAL A 10 -17.19 8.44 17.42
C VAL A 10 -18.27 7.60 16.77
N ALA A 11 -19.54 7.83 17.09
CA ALA A 11 -20.66 7.13 16.49
C ALA A 11 -20.71 7.35 14.96
N PHE A 12 -20.48 8.56 14.51
CA PHE A 12 -20.41 8.92 13.09
C PHE A 12 -19.27 8.18 12.36
N LEU A 13 -18.05 8.14 12.95
CA LEU A 13 -16.90 7.43 12.36
C LEU A 13 -17.15 5.93 12.28
N VAL A 14 -17.68 5.33 13.34
CA VAL A 14 -18.03 3.89 13.39
C VAL A 14 -19.08 3.54 12.33
N ASP A 15 -20.13 4.35 12.20
CA ASP A 15 -21.16 4.18 11.16
C ASP A 15 -20.54 4.23 9.75
N GLY A 16 -19.66 5.21 9.50
CA GLY A 16 -18.95 5.35 8.23
C GLY A 16 -18.06 4.14 7.90
N VAL A 17 -17.25 3.67 8.83
CA VAL A 17 -16.37 2.50 8.66
C VAL A 17 -17.19 1.23 8.44
N THR A 18 -18.30 1.06 9.16
CA THR A 18 -19.19 -0.11 9.05
C THR A 18 -19.88 -0.16 7.69
N LYS A 19 -20.40 0.96 7.21
CA LYS A 19 -21.04 1.05 5.88
C LYS A 19 -20.06 0.71 4.76
N LEU A 20 -18.81 1.15 4.86
CA LEU A 20 -17.76 0.77 3.90
C LEU A 20 -17.43 -0.72 3.92
N SER A 21 -17.75 -1.43 4.99
CA SER A 21 -17.46 -2.87 5.13
C SER A 21 -18.59 -3.78 4.62
N GLN A 22 -19.82 -3.28 4.48
CA GLN A 22 -21.01 -4.07 4.16
C GLN A 22 -21.23 -4.31 2.67
N PHE A 23 -20.33 -3.89 1.80
CA PHE A 23 -20.51 -4.04 0.36
C PHE A 23 -20.22 -5.47 -0.09
N HIS A 24 -21.30 -6.22 -0.39
CA HIS A 24 -21.24 -7.55 -1.02
C HIS A 24 -21.36 -7.40 -2.53
N TYR A 25 -20.50 -8.12 -3.26
CA TYR A 25 -20.27 -7.94 -4.68
C TYR A 25 -21.00 -8.98 -5.52
N LYS A 26 -21.70 -8.56 -6.58
CA LYS A 26 -22.35 -9.49 -7.51
C LYS A 26 -21.72 -9.54 -8.92
N ASP A 27 -21.07 -8.48 -9.42
CA ASP A 27 -20.39 -8.46 -10.73
C ASP A 27 -19.09 -7.65 -10.76
N LYS A 28 -18.09 -8.07 -11.61
CA LYS A 28 -16.69 -7.63 -11.47
C LYS A 28 -16.36 -6.22 -12.00
N GLU A 29 -16.96 -5.76 -13.08
CA GLU A 29 -16.57 -4.48 -13.71
C GLU A 29 -17.36 -3.27 -13.21
N ASP A 30 -18.66 -3.40 -13.03
CA ASP A 30 -19.51 -2.36 -12.42
C ASP A 30 -19.18 -2.12 -10.94
N GLN A 31 -18.59 -3.12 -10.29
CA GLN A 31 -18.21 -3.12 -8.89
C GLN A 31 -17.05 -2.19 -8.57
N GLN A 32 -16.01 -2.16 -9.40
CA GLN A 32 -14.85 -1.30 -9.13
C GLN A 32 -15.27 0.17 -9.17
N LEU A 33 -16.06 0.55 -10.16
CA LEU A 33 -16.54 1.93 -10.32
C LEU A 33 -17.42 2.36 -9.15
N GLU A 34 -18.37 1.51 -8.75
CA GLU A 34 -19.28 1.79 -7.64
C GLU A 34 -18.56 1.81 -6.28
N ASN A 35 -17.54 0.98 -6.11
CA ASN A 35 -16.67 1.00 -4.91
C ASN A 35 -15.86 2.29 -4.82
N PHE A 36 -15.26 2.71 -5.92
CA PHE A 36 -14.58 3.99 -5.98
C PHE A 36 -15.53 5.14 -5.68
N ARG A 37 -16.73 5.14 -6.27
CA ARG A 37 -17.72 6.16 -6.03
C ARG A 37 -18.15 6.26 -4.57
N LYS A 38 -18.47 5.12 -3.93
CA LYS A 38 -18.89 5.07 -2.52
C LYS A 38 -17.76 5.47 -1.58
N MET A 39 -16.54 5.08 -1.90
CA MET A 39 -15.35 5.46 -1.17
C MET A 39 -15.06 6.95 -1.29
N PHE A 40 -15.22 7.55 -2.48
CA PHE A 40 -15.14 9.00 -2.66
C PHE A 40 -16.25 9.74 -1.91
N LEU A 41 -17.46 9.21 -1.87
CA LEU A 41 -18.55 9.78 -1.08
C LEU A 41 -18.29 9.71 0.43
N ALA A 42 -17.67 8.64 0.92
CA ALA A 42 -17.25 8.54 2.32
C ALA A 42 -16.10 9.51 2.64
N MET A 43 -15.12 9.64 1.73
CA MET A 43 -14.03 10.63 1.85
C MET A 43 -14.54 12.07 1.88
N ALA A 44 -15.55 12.38 1.06
CA ALA A 44 -16.18 13.70 1.03
C ALA A 44 -16.90 14.05 2.33
N LYS A 45 -17.32 13.05 3.11
CA LYS A 45 -17.92 13.23 4.44
C LYS A 45 -16.87 13.40 5.53
N ASP A 46 -15.93 12.49 5.61
CA ASP A 46 -14.83 12.55 6.58
C ASP A 46 -13.68 11.63 6.17
N ILE A 47 -12.52 12.19 5.88
CA ILE A 47 -11.32 11.45 5.48
C ILE A 47 -10.84 10.45 6.53
N ARG A 48 -11.12 10.72 7.82
CA ARG A 48 -10.72 9.84 8.94
C ARG A 48 -11.31 8.43 8.79
N VAL A 49 -12.54 8.31 8.25
CA VAL A 49 -13.19 7.02 7.97
C VAL A 49 -12.32 6.16 7.05
N VAL A 50 -11.74 6.78 6.02
CA VAL A 50 -10.91 6.07 5.06
C VAL A 50 -9.55 5.71 5.65
N VAL A 51 -8.95 6.61 6.44
CA VAL A 51 -7.67 6.34 7.13
C VAL A 51 -7.82 5.17 8.10
N ILE A 52 -8.91 5.15 8.89
CA ILE A 52 -9.22 4.03 9.80
C ILE A 52 -9.38 2.73 8.99
N LYS A 53 -10.09 2.78 7.85
CA LYS A 53 -10.30 1.59 7.02
C LYS A 53 -9.01 1.08 6.36
N LEU A 54 -8.11 1.98 5.97
CA LEU A 54 -6.78 1.59 5.47
C LEU A 54 -5.94 0.92 6.57
N ALA A 55 -5.98 1.45 7.80
CA ALA A 55 -5.29 0.86 8.94
C ALA A 55 -5.84 -0.53 9.30
N ASP A 56 -7.17 -0.70 9.33
CA ASP A 56 -7.84 -1.98 9.50
C ASP A 56 -7.44 -2.98 8.41
N ARG A 57 -7.47 -2.56 7.14
CA ARG A 57 -7.05 -3.40 6.01
C ARG A 57 -5.59 -3.82 6.12
N LEU A 58 -4.70 -2.91 6.50
CA LEU A 58 -3.28 -3.22 6.69
C LEU A 58 -3.08 -4.25 7.80
N HIS A 59 -3.77 -4.09 8.94
CA HIS A 59 -3.73 -5.07 10.03
C HIS A 59 -4.23 -6.44 9.56
N ASN A 60 -5.36 -6.48 8.83
CA ASN A 60 -5.92 -7.71 8.28
C ASN A 60 -4.96 -8.39 7.29
N MET A 61 -4.24 -7.63 6.47
CA MET A 61 -3.24 -8.18 5.56
C MET A 61 -2.01 -8.75 6.29
N ARG A 62 -1.56 -8.12 7.37
CA ARG A 62 -0.46 -8.63 8.22
C ARG A 62 -0.79 -9.95 8.90
N THR A 63 -2.07 -10.17 9.22
CA THR A 63 -2.57 -11.36 9.91
C THR A 63 -3.26 -12.37 8.98
N LEU A 64 -3.18 -12.17 7.66
CA LEU A 64 -3.92 -12.94 6.67
C LEU A 64 -3.52 -14.42 6.60
N GLY A 65 -2.32 -14.76 7.08
CA GLY A 65 -1.76 -16.12 7.06
C GLY A 65 -2.57 -17.19 7.79
N VAL A 66 -3.44 -16.80 8.74
CA VAL A 66 -4.31 -17.73 9.50
C VAL A 66 -5.48 -18.28 8.68
N PHE A 67 -5.80 -17.66 7.54
CA PHE A 67 -6.92 -18.08 6.70
C PHE A 67 -6.50 -19.08 5.62
N ARG A 68 -7.49 -19.79 5.05
CA ARG A 68 -7.28 -20.70 3.91
C ARG A 68 -6.81 -19.91 2.67
N LYS A 69 -6.07 -20.57 1.79
CA LYS A 69 -5.46 -19.96 0.59
C LYS A 69 -6.46 -19.23 -0.33
N ASP A 70 -7.63 -19.82 -0.54
CA ASP A 70 -8.70 -19.20 -1.34
C ASP A 70 -9.14 -17.83 -0.78
N LYS A 71 -9.32 -17.76 0.54
CA LYS A 71 -9.67 -16.52 1.23
C LYS A 71 -8.50 -15.52 1.21
N GLN A 72 -7.27 -15.99 1.41
CA GLN A 72 -6.06 -15.15 1.30
C GLN A 72 -5.98 -14.46 -0.06
N GLN A 73 -6.09 -15.23 -1.15
CA GLN A 73 -6.03 -14.70 -2.51
C GLN A 73 -7.15 -13.70 -2.81
N ARG A 74 -8.38 -13.99 -2.38
CA ARG A 74 -9.51 -13.09 -2.57
C ARG A 74 -9.29 -11.74 -1.88
N ILE A 75 -8.87 -11.76 -0.61
CA ILE A 75 -8.60 -10.54 0.17
C ILE A 75 -7.41 -9.78 -0.41
N ALA A 76 -6.36 -10.47 -0.84
CA ALA A 76 -5.20 -9.84 -1.46
C ALA A 76 -5.55 -9.18 -2.81
N ARG A 77 -6.38 -9.81 -3.66
CA ARG A 77 -6.88 -9.19 -4.91
C ARG A 77 -7.69 -7.94 -4.64
N GLU A 78 -8.66 -8.01 -3.74
CA GLU A 78 -9.44 -6.83 -3.33
C GLU A 78 -8.52 -5.70 -2.83
N THR A 79 -7.49 -6.06 -2.07
CA THR A 79 -6.57 -5.07 -1.48
C THR A 79 -5.71 -4.39 -2.55
N ILE A 80 -5.14 -5.15 -3.50
CA ILE A 80 -4.29 -4.58 -4.56
C ILE A 80 -5.09 -3.76 -5.57
N GLU A 81 -6.36 -4.12 -5.81
CA GLU A 81 -7.23 -3.46 -6.78
C GLU A 81 -7.88 -2.19 -6.21
N ILE A 82 -8.17 -2.15 -4.91
CA ILE A 82 -8.96 -1.07 -4.29
C ILE A 82 -8.13 -0.27 -3.28
N TYR A 83 -7.60 -0.93 -2.24
CA TYR A 83 -7.02 -0.22 -1.09
C TYR A 83 -5.63 0.35 -1.36
N ALA A 84 -4.79 -0.33 -2.12
CA ALA A 84 -3.46 0.18 -2.47
C ALA A 84 -3.53 1.42 -3.40
N PRO A 85 -4.37 1.44 -4.46
CA PRO A 85 -4.62 2.66 -5.23
C PRO A 85 -5.23 3.80 -4.42
N LEU A 86 -6.09 3.49 -3.45
CA LEU A 86 -6.66 4.49 -2.55
C LEU A 86 -5.59 5.14 -1.68
N ALA A 87 -4.76 4.33 -1.01
CA ALA A 87 -3.65 4.83 -0.22
C ALA A 87 -2.69 5.70 -1.06
N HIS A 88 -2.47 5.31 -2.34
CA HIS A 88 -1.69 6.10 -3.28
C HIS A 88 -2.28 7.48 -3.55
N ARG A 89 -3.59 7.56 -3.84
CA ARG A 89 -4.28 8.83 -4.12
C ARG A 89 -4.32 9.76 -2.91
N LEU A 90 -4.35 9.20 -1.71
CA LEU A 90 -4.28 9.96 -0.46
C LEU A 90 -2.85 10.37 -0.05
N GLY A 91 -1.83 9.96 -0.82
CA GLY A 91 -0.43 10.22 -0.49
C GLY A 91 0.10 9.41 0.70
N ILE A 92 -0.66 8.40 1.19
CA ILE A 92 -0.26 7.56 2.33
C ILE A 92 0.64 6.43 1.81
N TYR A 93 1.82 6.80 1.33
CA TYR A 93 2.70 5.90 0.62
C TYR A 93 3.19 4.72 1.48
N ASN A 94 3.42 4.90 2.77
CA ASN A 94 3.86 3.83 3.66
C ASN A 94 2.84 2.68 3.70
N ILE A 95 1.55 3.00 3.86
CA ILE A 95 0.48 2.00 3.82
C ILE A 95 0.38 1.36 2.42
N LYS A 96 0.43 2.19 1.35
CA LYS A 96 0.38 1.69 -0.02
C LYS A 96 1.44 0.61 -0.27
N TRP A 97 2.70 0.91 0.04
CA TRP A 97 3.80 0.00 -0.28
C TRP A 97 3.72 -1.30 0.52
N GLU A 98 3.37 -1.22 1.79
CA GLU A 98 3.22 -2.40 2.61
C GLU A 98 2.04 -3.27 2.15
N LEU A 99 0.91 -2.66 1.79
CA LEU A 99 -0.21 -3.38 1.19
C LEU A 99 0.18 -4.06 -0.12
N GLU A 100 0.89 -3.35 -1.01
CA GLU A 100 1.37 -3.91 -2.28
C GLU A 100 2.32 -5.10 -2.07
N ASP A 101 3.29 -5.01 -1.15
CA ASP A 101 4.23 -6.10 -0.86
C ASP A 101 3.54 -7.30 -0.20
N LEU A 102 2.60 -7.08 0.72
CA LEU A 102 1.78 -8.15 1.30
C LEU A 102 0.89 -8.82 0.26
N CYS A 103 0.26 -8.05 -0.63
CA CYS A 103 -0.52 -8.61 -1.73
C CYS A 103 0.35 -9.46 -2.66
N PHE A 104 1.54 -8.99 -3.00
CA PHE A 104 2.50 -9.72 -3.84
C PHE A 104 2.87 -11.07 -3.21
N HIS A 105 3.14 -11.09 -1.91
CA HIS A 105 3.41 -12.32 -1.17
C HIS A 105 2.27 -13.35 -1.27
N TYR A 106 0.99 -12.92 -1.18
CA TYR A 106 -0.15 -13.85 -1.22
C TYR A 106 -0.62 -14.22 -2.64
N LEU A 107 -0.44 -13.33 -3.61
CA LEU A 107 -0.89 -13.55 -4.99
C LEU A 107 0.15 -14.28 -5.85
N HIS A 108 1.43 -14.02 -5.62
CA HIS A 108 2.57 -14.53 -6.38
C HIS A 108 3.69 -15.01 -5.44
N PRO A 109 3.44 -16.05 -4.62
CA PRO A 109 4.39 -16.46 -3.57
C PRO A 109 5.74 -16.89 -4.13
N ASP A 110 5.77 -17.64 -5.23
CA ASP A 110 7.02 -18.15 -5.80
C ASP A 110 7.92 -17.00 -6.29
N GLU A 111 7.36 -16.06 -7.04
CA GLU A 111 8.07 -14.87 -7.53
C GLU A 111 8.46 -13.94 -6.37
N TYR A 112 7.62 -13.85 -5.34
CA TYR A 112 7.94 -13.07 -4.14
C TYR A 112 9.17 -13.61 -3.43
N TYR A 113 9.19 -14.91 -3.11
CA TYR A 113 10.31 -15.53 -2.39
C TYR A 113 11.58 -15.56 -3.23
N ASP A 114 11.48 -15.75 -4.53
CA ASP A 114 12.63 -15.67 -5.42
C ASP A 114 13.23 -14.26 -5.44
N LEU A 115 12.40 -13.24 -5.60
CA LEU A 115 12.85 -11.83 -5.56
C LEU A 115 13.47 -11.47 -4.20
N VAL A 116 12.85 -11.89 -3.08
CA VAL A 116 13.40 -11.67 -1.72
C VAL A 116 14.79 -12.30 -1.60
N ARG A 117 14.99 -13.52 -2.11
CA ARG A 117 16.28 -14.24 -2.07
C ARG A 117 17.36 -13.48 -2.85
N GLN A 118 17.06 -13.08 -4.07
CA GLN A 118 17.97 -12.30 -4.91
C GLN A 118 18.32 -10.95 -4.28
N MET A 119 17.35 -10.28 -3.67
CA MET A 119 17.54 -8.97 -3.06
C MET A 119 18.27 -8.98 -1.72
N LYS A 120 18.17 -10.06 -0.93
CA LYS A 120 18.94 -10.20 0.32
C LYS A 120 20.44 -10.10 0.07
N GLN A 121 20.93 -10.67 -1.01
CA GLN A 121 22.35 -10.66 -1.38
C GLN A 121 22.86 -9.25 -1.72
N LYS A 122 21.98 -8.35 -2.19
CA LYS A 122 22.32 -7.00 -2.65
C LYS A 122 21.87 -5.88 -1.69
N ARG A 123 21.36 -6.23 -0.50
CA ARG A 123 20.77 -5.25 0.41
C ARG A 123 21.75 -4.17 0.82
N LYS A 124 22.93 -4.56 1.30
CA LYS A 124 23.95 -3.63 1.79
C LYS A 124 24.41 -2.67 0.71
N ALA A 125 24.72 -3.19 -0.48
CA ALA A 125 25.12 -2.36 -1.63
C ALA A 125 24.03 -1.34 -2.05
N ARG A 126 22.76 -1.72 -1.95
CA ARG A 126 21.63 -0.82 -2.27
C ARG A 126 21.45 0.28 -1.22
N GLU A 127 21.60 -0.04 0.05
CA GLU A 127 21.58 0.95 1.13
C GLU A 127 22.74 1.94 0.99
N GLU A 128 23.93 1.46 0.63
CA GLU A 128 25.11 2.31 0.35
C GLU A 128 24.85 3.25 -0.84
N ILE A 129 24.30 2.77 -1.95
CA ILE A 129 23.97 3.61 -3.12
C ILE A 129 22.96 4.70 -2.75
N VAL A 130 21.91 4.37 -1.98
CA VAL A 130 20.92 5.36 -1.54
C VAL A 130 21.57 6.43 -0.67
N ASN A 131 22.41 6.03 0.30
CA ASN A 131 23.09 6.95 1.20
C ASN A 131 24.09 7.87 0.46
N ASP A 132 24.88 7.32 -0.46
CA ASP A 132 25.80 8.11 -1.27
C ASP A 132 25.06 9.11 -2.18
N THR A 133 23.97 8.67 -2.80
CA THR A 133 23.13 9.55 -3.63
C THR A 133 22.53 10.69 -2.80
N MET A 134 22.01 10.40 -1.60
CA MET A 134 21.49 11.43 -0.71
C MET A 134 22.58 12.43 -0.28
N ARG A 135 23.79 11.96 0.02
CA ARG A 135 24.93 12.81 0.37
C ARG A 135 25.29 13.78 -0.76
N VAL A 136 25.45 13.25 -1.98
CA VAL A 136 25.78 14.08 -3.15
C VAL A 136 24.67 15.10 -3.45
N LEU A 137 23.41 14.74 -3.32
CA LEU A 137 22.28 15.66 -3.48
C LEU A 137 22.30 16.73 -2.41
N HIS A 138 22.56 16.37 -1.15
CA HIS A 138 22.61 17.33 -0.04
C HIS A 138 23.70 18.38 -0.28
N GLU A 139 24.92 17.96 -0.66
CA GLU A 139 26.03 18.86 -0.96
C GLU A 139 25.71 19.83 -2.11
N ASN A 140 25.02 19.35 -3.16
CA ASN A 140 24.66 20.19 -4.31
C ASN A 140 23.54 21.19 -3.97
N ILE A 141 22.58 20.79 -3.17
CA ILE A 141 21.45 21.64 -2.74
C ILE A 141 21.95 22.72 -1.78
N GLU A 142 22.85 22.38 -0.84
CA GLU A 142 23.50 23.37 0.04
C GLU A 142 24.32 24.40 -0.74
N LYS A 143 25.13 23.95 -1.74
CA LYS A 143 25.88 24.85 -2.62
C LYS A 143 24.98 25.79 -3.43
N ALA A 144 23.77 25.35 -3.77
CA ALA A 144 22.77 26.18 -4.45
C ALA A 144 22.01 27.13 -3.50
N GLY A 145 22.27 27.10 -2.18
CA GLY A 145 21.60 27.93 -1.18
C GLY A 145 20.12 27.54 -0.97
N ILE A 146 19.74 26.32 -1.32
CA ILE A 146 18.36 25.84 -1.21
C ILE A 146 18.19 25.09 0.12
N GLN A 147 17.16 25.45 0.89
CA GLN A 147 16.76 24.67 2.07
C GLN A 147 15.79 23.58 1.65
N ALA A 148 16.20 22.32 1.75
CA ALA A 148 15.36 21.16 1.41
C ALA A 148 15.66 19.97 2.32
N THR A 149 14.64 19.16 2.58
CA THR A 149 14.80 17.86 3.24
C THR A 149 14.91 16.78 2.17
N ILE A 150 16.02 16.05 2.18
CA ILE A 150 16.27 14.94 1.25
C ILE A 150 15.97 13.64 1.96
N THR A 151 15.12 12.81 1.36
CA THR A 151 14.82 11.45 1.84
C THR A 151 15.03 10.45 0.71
N GLY A 152 15.68 9.34 1.02
CA GLY A 152 15.91 8.25 0.08
C GLY A 152 15.50 6.92 0.68
N ARG A 153 15.05 5.98 -0.15
CA ARG A 153 14.74 4.63 0.28
C ARG A 153 14.92 3.63 -0.87
N PRO A 154 15.25 2.38 -0.56
CA PRO A 154 15.23 1.31 -1.55
C PRO A 154 13.79 1.09 -2.09
N LYS A 155 13.68 0.67 -3.34
CA LYS A 155 12.40 0.30 -3.96
C LYS A 155 11.80 -0.92 -3.28
N HIS A 156 10.47 -0.91 -3.09
CA HIS A 156 9.70 -2.03 -2.56
C HIS A 156 9.62 -3.21 -3.54
N PHE A 157 9.42 -4.42 -3.04
CA PHE A 157 9.43 -5.66 -3.82
C PHE A 157 8.40 -5.64 -4.95
N TYR A 158 7.17 -5.29 -4.68
CA TYR A 158 6.13 -5.22 -5.70
C TYR A 158 6.43 -4.20 -6.80
N SER A 159 7.02 -3.05 -6.45
CA SER A 159 7.41 -2.04 -7.42
C SER A 159 8.53 -2.53 -8.36
N ILE A 160 9.45 -3.35 -7.84
CA ILE A 160 10.49 -4.01 -8.62
C ILE A 160 9.87 -5.07 -9.54
N TYR A 161 9.04 -5.95 -9.00
CA TYR A 161 8.33 -6.97 -9.73
C TYR A 161 7.52 -6.40 -10.90
N LYS A 162 6.75 -5.34 -10.66
CA LYS A 162 6.00 -4.65 -11.72
C LYS A 162 6.92 -4.14 -12.83
N LYS A 163 8.05 -3.57 -12.47
CA LYS A 163 9.01 -3.05 -13.45
C LYS A 163 9.66 -4.18 -14.24
N MET A 164 10.03 -5.29 -13.61
CA MET A 164 10.56 -6.47 -14.30
C MET A 164 9.56 -7.02 -15.31
N LYS A 165 8.30 -7.18 -14.92
CA LYS A 165 7.22 -7.70 -15.79
C LYS A 165 6.85 -6.72 -16.90
N GLY A 166 6.78 -5.43 -16.62
CA GLY A 166 6.38 -4.40 -17.60
C GLY A 166 7.45 -4.14 -18.65
N ASP A 167 8.72 -4.10 -18.23
CA ASP A 167 9.86 -3.81 -19.13
C ASP A 167 10.48 -5.08 -19.73
N GLY A 168 10.07 -6.28 -19.29
CA GLY A 168 10.68 -7.55 -19.68
C GLY A 168 12.16 -7.67 -19.25
N LYS A 169 12.53 -7.02 -18.14
CA LYS A 169 13.92 -6.91 -17.66
C LYS A 169 14.16 -7.79 -16.45
N ASP A 170 15.37 -8.31 -16.37
CA ASP A 170 15.85 -8.99 -15.17
C ASP A 170 16.22 -7.98 -14.07
N LEU A 171 16.29 -8.48 -12.82
CA LEU A 171 16.67 -7.67 -11.66
C LEU A 171 18.02 -6.95 -11.84
N SER A 172 18.98 -7.57 -12.54
CA SER A 172 20.31 -7.00 -12.81
C SER A 172 20.26 -5.77 -13.73
N GLN A 173 19.18 -5.59 -14.49
CA GLN A 173 18.99 -4.48 -15.42
C GLN A 173 18.15 -3.34 -14.80
N ILE A 174 17.64 -3.54 -13.61
CA ILE A 174 16.81 -2.57 -12.89
C ILE A 174 17.63 -1.79 -11.86
N TYR A 175 18.77 -2.35 -11.49
CA TYR A 175 19.74 -1.80 -10.53
C TYR A 175 21.13 -1.70 -11.13
#